data_87d190c1772e4afd684f3e165c424aa9
#
_entry.id   87d190c1772e4afd684f3e165c424aa9
#
_cell.length_a   1.000
_cell.length_b   1.000
_cell.length_c   1.000
_cell.angle_alpha   90.00
_cell.angle_beta   90.00
_cell.angle_gamma   90.00
#
_symmetry.space_group_name_H-M   'P 1'
#
loop_
_entity.id
_entity.type
_entity.pdbx_description
1 polymer ?
#
loop_
_entity_poly.entity_id
_entity_poly.type
_entity_poly.pdbx_seq_one_letter_code
_entity_poly.pdbx_strand_id
1 'polypeptide(L)'
;GDYPWRAEGMPEIDLLIISHDHYDHLDYATIRALLPKIKRVITPLGVGSHLRYWGMDGALITEADWQQAVPASDELTVHVLPARHFSGRGLKRNQTLWASFLFVTRQQKIYYSGDSGYGPHFKAIGDEFGPVDLAIMENGQYDQDWKYIHMMPDETAQAADDLRARAVLPGHAGRFVLAKHSWDEPYQRLAAASEGRAWRLLTPVQGEPVWVADKTQSFNAWWR
;
A
#
# COMPACT_ATOMS: atom_id res chain seq x y z
N GLY A 1 17.26 -5.52 -12.76
CA GLY A 1 16.91 -6.94 -12.84
C GLY A 1 15.58 -7.14 -13.52
N ASP A 2 15.33 -8.34 -14.02
CA ASP A 2 14.03 -8.68 -14.62
C ASP A 2 12.94 -8.66 -13.55
N TYR A 3 11.79 -8.13 -13.92
CA TYR A 3 10.64 -8.06 -13.03
C TYR A 3 10.01 -9.45 -12.95
N PRO A 4 9.80 -10.04 -11.75
CA PRO A 4 9.30 -11.42 -11.64
C PRO A 4 7.85 -11.58 -12.11
N TRP A 5 7.09 -10.48 -12.16
CA TRP A 5 5.68 -10.48 -12.51
C TRP A 5 5.40 -9.60 -13.72
N ARG A 6 4.72 -10.16 -14.71
CA ARG A 6 4.16 -9.44 -15.85
C ARG A 6 2.64 -9.56 -15.82
N ALA A 7 1.94 -8.53 -16.30
CA ALA A 7 0.48 -8.51 -16.29
C ALA A 7 -0.13 -9.74 -17.03
N GLU A 8 0.52 -10.19 -18.09
CA GLU A 8 0.09 -11.36 -18.87
C GLU A 8 0.15 -12.65 -18.06
N GLY A 9 1.14 -12.79 -17.16
CA GLY A 9 1.34 -13.95 -16.30
C GLY A 9 0.50 -13.93 -15.01
N MET A 10 -0.19 -12.84 -14.70
CA MET A 10 -1.04 -12.75 -13.49
C MET A 10 -2.25 -13.69 -13.61
N PRO A 11 -2.64 -14.38 -12.52
CA PRO A 11 -3.88 -15.13 -12.45
C PRO A 11 -5.11 -14.22 -12.55
N GLU A 12 -6.31 -14.79 -12.51
CA GLU A 12 -7.54 -14.02 -12.27
C GLU A 12 -7.46 -13.28 -10.93
N ILE A 13 -7.98 -12.06 -10.92
CA ILE A 13 -7.94 -11.13 -9.78
C ILE A 13 -9.36 -10.96 -9.27
N ASP A 14 -9.66 -11.55 -8.11
CA ASP A 14 -10.98 -11.42 -7.49
C ASP A 14 -11.24 -10.00 -7.01
N LEU A 15 -10.19 -9.32 -6.50
CA LEU A 15 -10.27 -7.94 -6.03
C LEU A 15 -8.99 -7.18 -6.33
N LEU A 16 -9.10 -6.09 -7.08
CA LEU A 16 -8.03 -5.11 -7.26
C LEU A 16 -8.28 -3.91 -6.34
N ILE A 17 -7.25 -3.51 -5.62
CA ILE A 17 -7.25 -2.29 -4.79
C ILE A 17 -6.30 -1.27 -5.42
N ILE A 18 -6.75 -0.02 -5.52
CA ILE A 18 -5.94 1.10 -6.02
C ILE A 18 -6.00 2.21 -4.97
N SER A 19 -4.84 2.65 -4.49
CA SER A 19 -4.76 3.67 -3.44
C SER A 19 -4.99 5.09 -3.94
N HIS A 20 -4.51 5.42 -5.13
CA HIS A 20 -4.65 6.73 -5.75
C HIS A 20 -4.25 6.69 -7.24
N ASP A 21 -4.31 7.83 -7.92
CA ASP A 21 -4.23 7.91 -9.37
C ASP A 21 -2.83 8.26 -9.94
N HIS A 22 -1.77 8.33 -9.12
CA HIS A 22 -0.43 8.58 -9.65
C HIS A 22 0.02 7.49 -10.63
N TYR A 23 0.93 7.84 -11.55
CA TYR A 23 1.31 6.98 -12.67
C TYR A 23 1.98 5.66 -12.25
N ASP A 24 2.68 5.65 -11.13
CA ASP A 24 3.35 4.48 -10.57
C ASP A 24 2.41 3.58 -9.74
N HIS A 25 1.20 4.03 -9.41
CA HIS A 25 0.15 3.27 -8.72
C HIS A 25 -1.01 2.89 -9.63
N LEU A 26 -1.26 3.66 -10.68
CA LEU A 26 -2.31 3.43 -11.65
C LEU A 26 -1.74 3.55 -13.08
N ASP A 27 -0.98 2.52 -13.49
CA ASP A 27 -0.37 2.46 -14.82
C ASP A 27 -1.37 1.99 -15.88
N TYR A 28 -1.51 2.79 -16.96
CA TYR A 28 -2.45 2.51 -18.05
C TYR A 28 -2.19 1.18 -18.73
N ALA A 29 -0.93 0.89 -19.07
CA ALA A 29 -0.59 -0.31 -19.82
C ALA A 29 -0.84 -1.57 -18.98
N THR A 30 -0.47 -1.55 -17.70
CA THR A 30 -0.72 -2.63 -16.76
C THR A 30 -2.22 -2.87 -16.56
N ILE A 31 -3.01 -1.82 -16.32
CA ILE A 31 -4.46 -1.96 -16.16
C ILE A 31 -5.10 -2.53 -17.41
N ARG A 32 -4.73 -2.03 -18.60
CA ARG A 32 -5.28 -2.55 -19.87
C ARG A 32 -5.00 -4.03 -20.08
N ALA A 33 -3.82 -4.50 -19.70
CA ALA A 33 -3.47 -5.91 -19.78
C ALA A 33 -4.21 -6.77 -18.74
N LEU A 34 -4.53 -6.21 -17.57
CA LEU A 34 -5.23 -6.91 -16.50
C LEU A 34 -6.76 -6.87 -16.63
N LEU A 35 -7.35 -5.96 -17.43
CA LEU A 35 -8.81 -5.80 -17.53
C LEU A 35 -9.58 -7.13 -17.69
N PRO A 36 -9.15 -8.08 -18.55
CA PRO A 36 -9.89 -9.34 -18.73
C PRO A 36 -9.87 -10.26 -17.49
N LYS A 37 -8.99 -9.99 -16.54
CA LYS A 37 -8.72 -10.83 -15.36
C LYS A 37 -9.33 -10.29 -14.08
N ILE A 38 -9.76 -9.02 -14.07
CA ILE A 38 -10.26 -8.33 -12.86
C ILE A 38 -11.76 -8.57 -12.73
N LYS A 39 -12.18 -9.13 -11.58
CA LYS A 39 -13.59 -9.35 -11.26
C LYS A 39 -14.22 -8.19 -10.52
N ARG A 40 -13.44 -7.50 -9.68
CA ARG A 40 -13.91 -6.35 -8.89
C ARG A 40 -12.78 -5.39 -8.58
N VAL A 41 -13.10 -4.10 -8.44
CA VAL A 41 -12.18 -3.06 -7.98
C VAL A 41 -12.81 -2.29 -6.83
N ILE A 42 -12.01 -1.99 -5.80
CA ILE A 42 -12.33 -0.99 -4.78
C ILE A 42 -11.25 0.10 -4.85
N THR A 43 -11.68 1.36 -4.88
CA THR A 43 -10.79 2.50 -5.04
C THR A 43 -11.39 3.75 -4.38
N PRO A 44 -10.59 4.78 -4.05
CA PRO A 44 -11.11 6.05 -3.56
C PRO A 44 -11.95 6.77 -4.61
N LEU A 45 -12.78 7.72 -4.15
CA LEU A 45 -13.66 8.53 -4.99
C LEU A 45 -12.91 9.20 -6.15
N GLY A 46 -13.47 9.08 -7.34
CA GLY A 46 -12.98 9.70 -8.58
C GLY A 46 -11.97 8.86 -9.36
N VAL A 47 -11.21 7.96 -8.70
CA VAL A 47 -10.21 7.10 -9.38
C VAL A 47 -10.86 6.16 -10.39
N GLY A 48 -12.06 5.67 -10.10
CA GLY A 48 -12.83 4.82 -11.01
C GLY A 48 -13.14 5.47 -12.36
N SER A 49 -13.10 6.80 -12.46
CA SER A 49 -13.29 7.50 -13.74
C SER A 49 -12.20 7.15 -14.77
N HIS A 50 -10.96 7.00 -14.32
CA HIS A 50 -9.85 6.57 -15.18
C HIS A 50 -10.07 5.14 -15.68
N LEU A 51 -10.50 4.24 -14.80
CA LEU A 51 -10.75 2.83 -15.14
C LEU A 51 -11.88 2.70 -16.18
N ARG A 52 -12.99 3.41 -15.97
CA ARG A 52 -14.11 3.49 -16.94
C ARG A 52 -13.66 4.05 -18.28
N TYR A 53 -12.88 5.13 -18.26
CA TYR A 53 -12.33 5.72 -19.48
C TYR A 53 -11.41 4.76 -20.24
N TRP A 54 -10.72 3.86 -19.54
CA TRP A 54 -9.86 2.84 -20.12
C TRP A 54 -10.61 1.56 -20.53
N GLY A 55 -11.92 1.53 -20.36
CA GLY A 55 -12.78 0.46 -20.85
C GLY A 55 -13.18 -0.59 -19.83
N MET A 56 -12.99 -0.34 -18.54
CA MET A 56 -13.52 -1.21 -17.48
C MET A 56 -15.04 -1.00 -17.33
N ASP A 57 -15.77 -2.11 -17.17
CA ASP A 57 -17.19 -2.04 -16.84
C ASP A 57 -17.38 -1.35 -15.47
N GLY A 58 -18.19 -0.31 -15.45
CA GLY A 58 -18.49 0.45 -14.23
C GLY A 58 -19.14 -0.38 -13.14
N ALA A 59 -19.83 -1.47 -13.49
CA ALA A 59 -20.44 -2.39 -12.51
C ALA A 59 -19.39 -3.14 -11.66
N LEU A 60 -18.16 -3.25 -12.12
CA LEU A 60 -17.05 -3.89 -11.40
C LEU A 60 -16.37 -2.92 -10.42
N ILE A 61 -16.66 -1.62 -10.49
CA ILE A 61 -15.94 -0.57 -9.76
C ILE A 61 -16.79 -0.10 -8.57
N THR A 62 -16.24 -0.23 -7.38
CA THR A 62 -16.75 0.38 -6.15
C THR A 62 -15.83 1.53 -5.76
N GLU A 63 -16.35 2.74 -5.74
CA GLU A 63 -15.64 3.92 -5.21
C GLU A 63 -16.13 4.22 -3.80
N ALA A 64 -15.22 4.54 -2.89
CA ALA A 64 -15.56 4.83 -1.51
C ALA A 64 -14.76 6.01 -0.95
N ASP A 65 -15.36 6.69 0.03
CA ASP A 65 -14.75 7.78 0.79
C ASP A 65 -13.98 7.25 2.00
N TRP A 66 -13.17 8.09 2.63
CA TRP A 66 -12.54 7.77 3.90
C TRP A 66 -13.58 7.38 4.95
N GLN A 67 -13.20 6.44 5.81
CA GLN A 67 -14.01 5.86 6.89
C GLN A 67 -15.20 4.99 6.40
N GLN A 68 -15.29 4.72 5.11
CA GLN A 68 -16.26 3.77 4.59
C GLN A 68 -15.74 2.34 4.63
N ALA A 69 -16.62 1.42 5.03
CA ALA A 69 -16.39 -0.02 5.00
C ALA A 69 -17.13 -0.64 3.81
N VAL A 70 -16.40 -1.35 2.96
CA VAL A 70 -16.93 -2.00 1.76
C VAL A 70 -16.84 -3.51 1.92
N PRO A 71 -17.95 -4.24 2.05
CA PRO A 71 -17.92 -5.70 1.99
C PRO A 71 -17.43 -6.19 0.63
N ALA A 72 -16.31 -6.89 0.63
CA ALA A 72 -15.72 -7.46 -0.58
C ALA A 72 -16.20 -8.90 -0.81
N SER A 73 -16.43 -9.65 0.27
CA SER A 73 -17.05 -10.98 0.29
C SER A 73 -17.67 -11.23 1.67
N ASP A 74 -18.24 -12.43 1.89
CA ASP A 74 -18.78 -12.84 3.21
C ASP A 74 -17.69 -12.91 4.30
N GLU A 75 -16.41 -12.98 3.88
CA GLU A 75 -15.28 -13.14 4.79
C GLU A 75 -14.35 -11.92 4.82
N LEU A 76 -14.47 -10.98 3.89
CA LEU A 76 -13.58 -9.84 3.74
C LEU A 76 -14.33 -8.52 3.70
N THR A 77 -14.02 -7.63 4.63
CA THR A 77 -14.39 -6.21 4.59
C THR A 77 -13.15 -5.36 4.35
N VAL A 78 -13.26 -4.41 3.42
CA VAL A 78 -12.22 -3.43 3.12
C VAL A 78 -12.64 -2.08 3.69
N HIS A 79 -11.87 -1.55 4.63
CA HIS A 79 -12.04 -0.19 5.12
C HIS A 79 -11.18 0.75 4.29
N VAL A 80 -11.77 1.80 3.74
CA VAL A 80 -11.07 2.89 3.06
C VAL A 80 -10.73 3.94 4.12
N LEU A 81 -9.45 4.24 4.31
CA LEU A 81 -8.97 5.02 5.45
C LEU A 81 -8.13 6.22 4.99
N PRO A 82 -7.99 7.26 5.81
CA PRO A 82 -7.17 8.42 5.48
C PRO A 82 -5.71 8.06 5.20
N ALA A 83 -5.11 8.82 4.28
CA ALA A 83 -3.67 8.88 4.05
C ALA A 83 -3.26 10.34 3.85
N ARG A 84 -2.01 10.66 4.13
CA ARG A 84 -1.49 12.02 3.96
C ARG A 84 -0.69 12.13 2.67
N HIS A 85 -1.42 12.33 1.57
CA HIS A 85 -0.84 12.38 0.22
C HIS A 85 -1.60 13.38 -0.66
N PHE A 86 -1.60 13.18 -1.95
CA PHE A 86 -2.36 13.94 -2.93
C PHE A 86 -2.65 13.06 -4.16
N SER A 87 -3.48 13.55 -5.08
CA SER A 87 -3.74 12.91 -6.35
C SER A 87 -3.41 13.81 -7.53
N GLY A 88 -3.14 13.24 -8.71
CA GLY A 88 -2.94 14.03 -9.93
C GLY A 88 -2.29 13.25 -11.06
N ARG A 89 -2.94 13.36 -12.23
CA ARG A 89 -2.44 12.83 -13.52
C ARG A 89 -2.34 13.91 -14.59
N GLY A 90 -2.40 15.17 -14.20
CA GLY A 90 -2.38 16.29 -15.15
C GLY A 90 -2.06 17.63 -14.47
N LEU A 91 -2.46 18.71 -15.09
CA LEU A 91 -2.17 20.07 -14.59
C LEU A 91 -2.94 20.43 -13.32
N LYS A 92 -4.07 19.76 -13.05
CA LYS A 92 -4.88 20.00 -11.85
C LYS A 92 -4.67 18.84 -10.88
N ARG A 93 -4.23 19.15 -9.65
CA ARG A 93 -4.11 18.18 -8.56
C ARG A 93 -5.45 18.01 -7.83
N ASN A 94 -5.54 16.90 -7.05
CA ASN A 94 -6.64 16.63 -6.12
C ASN A 94 -8.02 16.57 -6.80
N GLN A 95 -8.09 15.98 -8.00
CA GLN A 95 -9.34 15.73 -8.71
C GLN A 95 -9.96 14.37 -8.32
N THR A 96 -9.18 13.50 -7.70
CA THR A 96 -9.61 12.23 -7.12
C THR A 96 -9.19 12.18 -5.66
N LEU A 97 -9.78 11.29 -4.89
CA LEU A 97 -9.34 11.01 -3.53
C LEU A 97 -8.15 10.02 -3.56
N TRP A 98 -7.42 9.93 -2.46
CA TRP A 98 -6.37 8.95 -2.17
C TRP A 98 -6.65 8.30 -0.82
N ALA A 99 -6.18 7.07 -0.59
CA ALA A 99 -6.50 6.36 0.62
C ALA A 99 -5.44 5.32 1.01
N SER A 100 -5.44 4.98 2.29
CA SER A 100 -4.94 3.73 2.82
C SER A 100 -6.10 2.74 2.98
N PHE A 101 -5.78 1.46 3.22
CA PHE A 101 -6.79 0.40 3.33
C PHE A 101 -6.51 -0.52 4.50
N LEU A 102 -7.58 -0.97 5.14
CA LEU A 102 -7.52 -2.07 6.11
C LEU A 102 -8.42 -3.21 5.63
N PHE A 103 -7.80 -4.35 5.43
CA PHE A 103 -8.46 -5.61 5.08
C PHE A 103 -8.75 -6.38 6.34
N VAL A 104 -10.02 -6.60 6.63
CA VAL A 104 -10.48 -7.29 7.85
C VAL A 104 -11.16 -8.59 7.47
N THR A 105 -10.61 -9.69 7.96
CA THR A 105 -11.24 -11.01 7.95
C THR A 105 -11.54 -11.47 9.38
N ARG A 106 -12.18 -12.62 9.55
CA ARG A 106 -12.38 -13.20 10.89
C ARG A 106 -11.07 -13.52 11.62
N GLN A 107 -9.98 -13.70 10.89
CA GLN A 107 -8.71 -14.21 11.44
C GLN A 107 -7.60 -13.17 11.42
N GLN A 108 -7.63 -12.22 10.50
CA GLN A 108 -6.50 -11.32 10.23
C GLN A 108 -6.96 -9.92 9.88
N LYS A 109 -6.09 -8.96 10.24
CA LYS A 109 -6.18 -7.55 9.82
C LYS A 109 -4.89 -7.18 9.10
N ILE A 110 -5.00 -6.79 7.83
CA ILE A 110 -3.86 -6.35 7.02
C ILE A 110 -4.06 -4.89 6.66
N TYR A 111 -3.12 -4.05 7.01
CA TYR A 111 -3.13 -2.63 6.65
C TYR A 111 -2.21 -2.39 5.44
N TYR A 112 -2.66 -1.55 4.52
CA TYR A 112 -1.89 -1.05 3.38
C TYR A 112 -1.92 0.47 3.39
N SER A 113 -0.76 1.11 3.53
CA SER A 113 -0.67 2.56 3.67
C SER A 113 -1.03 3.34 2.39
N GLY A 114 -0.90 2.73 1.21
CA GLY A 114 -0.71 3.52 -0.01
C GLY A 114 0.52 4.42 0.17
N ASP A 115 0.54 5.55 -0.53
CA ASP A 115 1.53 6.59 -0.28
C ASP A 115 1.01 7.54 0.80
N SER A 116 1.86 7.85 1.76
CA SER A 116 1.49 8.72 2.88
C SER A 116 2.70 9.32 3.58
N GLY A 117 2.67 10.61 3.85
CA GLY A 117 3.48 11.19 4.90
C GLY A 117 2.97 10.78 6.29
N TYR A 118 3.84 10.87 7.30
CA TYR A 118 3.47 10.61 8.69
C TYR A 118 2.43 11.63 9.20
N GLY A 119 1.49 11.16 10.00
CA GLY A 119 0.46 12.00 10.59
C GLY A 119 -0.37 11.27 11.65
N PRO A 120 -1.27 12.00 12.35
CA PRO A 120 -2.07 11.47 13.45
C PRO A 120 -3.06 10.38 13.03
N HIS A 121 -3.32 10.21 11.75
CA HIS A 121 -4.22 9.20 11.22
C HIS A 121 -3.73 7.78 11.54
N PHE A 122 -2.41 7.50 11.57
CA PHE A 122 -1.90 6.18 11.94
C PHE A 122 -2.29 5.80 13.36
N LYS A 123 -2.14 6.74 14.30
CA LYS A 123 -2.56 6.50 15.69
C LYS A 123 -4.07 6.32 15.80
N ALA A 124 -4.86 7.15 15.13
CA ALA A 124 -6.32 7.03 15.12
C ALA A 124 -6.77 5.66 14.56
N ILE A 125 -6.18 5.21 13.46
CA ILE A 125 -6.44 3.88 12.88
C ILE A 125 -6.03 2.76 13.87
N GLY A 126 -4.87 2.89 14.51
CA GLY A 126 -4.42 1.93 15.50
C GLY A 126 -5.32 1.88 16.74
N ASP A 127 -5.85 3.02 17.20
CA ASP A 127 -6.78 3.09 18.34
C ASP A 127 -8.12 2.42 18.00
N GLU A 128 -8.62 2.60 16.78
CA GLU A 128 -9.91 2.06 16.35
C GLU A 128 -9.83 0.57 15.94
N PHE A 129 -8.83 0.21 15.16
CA PHE A 129 -8.76 -1.11 14.51
C PHE A 129 -7.65 -2.01 15.03
N GLY A 130 -6.60 -1.48 15.63
CA GLY A 130 -5.43 -2.25 16.02
C GLY A 130 -5.69 -3.28 17.14
N PRO A 131 -4.78 -4.22 17.35
CA PRO A 131 -3.55 -4.39 16.57
C PRO A 131 -3.80 -4.92 15.17
N VAL A 132 -2.93 -4.59 14.20
CA VAL A 132 -2.93 -5.16 12.85
C VAL A 132 -1.90 -6.28 12.76
N ASP A 133 -2.21 -7.34 12.03
CA ASP A 133 -1.32 -8.51 11.93
C ASP A 133 -0.15 -8.24 10.96
N LEU A 134 -0.42 -7.51 9.89
CA LEU A 134 0.57 -7.05 8.92
C LEU A 134 0.27 -5.61 8.51
N ALA A 135 1.27 -4.75 8.56
CA ALA A 135 1.24 -3.42 7.95
C ALA A 135 2.18 -3.40 6.73
N ILE A 136 1.59 -3.24 5.53
CA ILE A 136 2.33 -2.98 4.29
C ILE A 136 2.50 -1.46 4.21
N MET A 137 3.71 -0.99 4.45
CA MET A 137 3.99 0.42 4.68
C MET A 137 4.85 1.00 3.58
N GLU A 138 4.50 2.19 3.12
CA GLU A 138 5.41 3.00 2.35
C GLU A 138 6.75 3.19 3.09
N ASN A 139 7.86 3.03 2.38
CA ASN A 139 9.21 3.20 2.93
C ASN A 139 10.21 3.58 1.84
N GLY A 140 9.83 4.44 0.91
CA GLY A 140 10.73 4.88 -0.17
C GLY A 140 10.31 6.21 -0.74
N GLN A 141 11.14 6.75 -1.64
CA GLN A 141 10.87 8.01 -2.35
C GLN A 141 10.70 9.23 -1.41
N TYR A 142 11.19 9.14 -0.18
CA TYR A 142 11.18 10.24 0.78
C TYR A 142 12.26 11.29 0.48
N ASP A 143 11.96 12.54 0.82
CA ASP A 143 12.92 13.65 0.83
C ASP A 143 12.43 14.71 1.83
N GLN A 144 13.36 15.50 2.39
CA GLN A 144 13.00 16.60 3.29
C GLN A 144 12.10 17.65 2.62
N ASP A 145 12.24 17.81 1.30
CA ASP A 145 11.46 18.78 0.52
C ASP A 145 9.97 18.38 0.43
N TRP A 146 9.64 17.07 0.61
CA TRP A 146 8.26 16.57 0.58
C TRP A 146 7.92 15.53 1.66
N LYS A 147 8.54 15.67 2.83
CA LYS A 147 8.33 14.80 4.01
C LYS A 147 6.87 14.63 4.45
N TYR A 148 5.99 15.52 3.99
CA TYR A 148 4.57 15.45 4.34
C TYR A 148 3.75 14.52 3.46
N ILE A 149 4.31 14.01 2.38
CA ILE A 149 3.64 13.12 1.43
C ILE A 149 4.32 11.75 1.29
N HIS A 150 5.54 11.60 1.82
CA HIS A 150 6.30 10.36 1.92
C HIS A 150 7.02 10.29 3.26
N MET A 151 6.82 9.18 4.00
CA MET A 151 7.43 9.01 5.32
C MET A 151 8.94 8.78 5.22
N MET A 152 9.69 9.42 6.12
CA MET A 152 11.06 9.00 6.41
C MET A 152 11.04 7.61 7.08
N PRO A 153 12.09 6.77 6.94
CA PRO A 153 12.06 5.42 7.50
C PRO A 153 11.83 5.32 9.01
N ASP A 154 12.29 6.29 9.77
CA ASP A 154 12.01 6.42 11.19
C ASP A 154 10.53 6.80 11.48
N GLU A 155 9.91 7.59 10.62
CA GLU A 155 8.48 7.88 10.67
C GLU A 155 7.64 6.64 10.27
N THR A 156 8.11 5.82 9.30
CA THR A 156 7.48 4.53 8.97
C THR A 156 7.50 3.60 10.18
N ALA A 157 8.62 3.53 10.91
CA ALA A 157 8.72 2.75 12.14
C ALA A 157 7.77 3.26 13.24
N GLN A 158 7.64 4.58 13.39
CA GLN A 158 6.69 5.18 14.34
C GLN A 158 5.23 4.91 13.93
N ALA A 159 4.90 5.03 12.66
CA ALA A 159 3.57 4.72 12.15
C ALA A 159 3.18 3.24 12.39
N ALA A 160 4.15 2.33 12.30
CA ALA A 160 3.94 0.92 12.63
C ALA A 160 3.61 0.71 14.12
N ASP A 161 4.28 1.44 15.03
CA ASP A 161 3.93 1.43 16.46
C ASP A 161 2.53 2.00 16.71
N ASP A 162 2.22 3.13 16.07
CA ASP A 162 0.91 3.79 16.18
C ASP A 162 -0.23 2.87 15.72
N LEU A 163 -0.03 2.09 14.66
CA LEU A 163 -0.95 1.06 14.17
C LEU A 163 -1.01 -0.17 15.08
N ARG A 164 -0.12 -0.28 16.06
CA ARG A 164 0.09 -1.48 16.87
C ARG A 164 0.33 -2.72 15.99
N ALA A 165 1.15 -2.55 14.93
CA ALA A 165 1.45 -3.61 14.00
C ALA A 165 2.18 -4.78 14.69
N ARG A 166 1.95 -6.01 14.23
CA ARG A 166 2.70 -7.21 14.66
C ARG A 166 3.84 -7.53 13.70
N ALA A 167 3.67 -7.15 12.44
CA ALA A 167 4.68 -7.27 11.40
C ALA A 167 4.57 -6.10 10.43
N VAL A 168 5.70 -5.70 9.85
CA VAL A 168 5.82 -4.60 8.89
C VAL A 168 6.51 -5.13 7.63
N LEU A 169 5.89 -4.89 6.48
CA LEU A 169 6.44 -5.17 5.16
C LEU A 169 6.65 -3.82 4.46
N PRO A 170 7.90 -3.40 4.23
CA PRO A 170 8.17 -2.16 3.53
C PRO A 170 7.86 -2.28 2.04
N GLY A 171 7.20 -1.28 1.49
CA GLY A 171 6.89 -1.13 0.07
C GLY A 171 7.40 0.19 -0.49
N HIS A 172 7.05 0.49 -1.73
CA HIS A 172 7.34 1.75 -2.44
C HIS A 172 8.85 2.06 -2.58
N ALA A 173 9.71 1.04 -2.59
CA ALA A 173 11.16 1.15 -2.75
C ALA A 173 11.68 0.22 -3.86
N GLY A 174 12.82 0.58 -4.46
CA GLY A 174 13.57 -0.27 -5.39
C GLY A 174 13.03 -0.33 -6.83
N ARG A 175 11.90 0.30 -7.18
CA ARG A 175 11.34 0.29 -8.54
C ARG A 175 11.67 1.54 -9.33
N PHE A 176 11.40 2.69 -8.78
CA PHE A 176 11.60 4.00 -9.40
C PHE A 176 12.67 4.79 -8.67
N VAL A 177 13.29 5.73 -9.36
CA VAL A 177 14.23 6.70 -8.79
C VAL A 177 13.54 8.06 -8.87
N LEU A 178 12.77 8.41 -7.85
CA LEU A 178 12.07 9.68 -7.72
C LEU A 178 12.74 10.59 -6.70
N ALA A 179 13.28 10.01 -5.63
CA ALA A 179 13.99 10.71 -4.57
C ALA A 179 15.51 10.65 -4.74
N LYS A 180 16.23 11.34 -3.86
CA LYS A 180 17.70 11.50 -3.91
C LYS A 180 18.47 10.43 -3.13
N HIS A 181 17.80 9.62 -2.31
CA HIS A 181 18.45 8.54 -1.55
C HIS A 181 18.87 7.37 -2.46
N SER A 182 19.85 6.58 -2.03
CA SER A 182 20.24 5.34 -2.72
C SER A 182 19.08 4.31 -2.65
N TRP A 183 19.07 3.34 -3.57
CA TRP A 183 18.00 2.36 -3.67
C TRP A 183 17.84 1.46 -2.43
N ASP A 184 18.93 1.24 -1.71
CA ASP A 184 19.04 0.38 -0.54
C ASP A 184 18.87 1.12 0.80
N GLU A 185 19.05 2.45 0.81
CA GLU A 185 18.93 3.28 2.02
C GLU A 185 17.59 3.09 2.75
N PRO A 186 16.41 3.03 2.08
CA PRO A 186 15.15 2.81 2.75
C PRO A 186 15.13 1.54 3.61
N TYR A 187 15.70 0.46 3.09
CA TYR A 187 15.78 -0.82 3.81
C TYR A 187 16.78 -0.75 4.98
N GLN A 188 17.94 -0.18 4.75
CA GLN A 188 18.98 -0.02 5.80
C GLN A 188 18.46 0.79 6.97
N ARG A 189 17.85 1.95 6.69
CA ARG A 189 17.34 2.86 7.73
C ARG A 189 16.15 2.27 8.46
N LEU A 190 15.19 1.62 7.76
CA LEU A 190 14.06 0.99 8.43
C LEU A 190 14.52 -0.21 9.28
N ALA A 191 15.49 -1.00 8.81
CA ALA A 191 16.06 -2.09 9.60
C ALA A 191 16.68 -1.57 10.90
N ALA A 192 17.45 -0.50 10.84
CA ALA A 192 18.00 0.14 12.03
C ALA A 192 16.89 0.70 12.95
N ALA A 193 15.87 1.36 12.38
CA ALA A 193 14.75 1.89 13.14
C ALA A 193 13.84 0.80 13.75
N SER A 194 13.90 -0.43 13.25
CA SER A 194 13.14 -1.58 13.76
C SER A 194 13.75 -2.25 14.98
N GLU A 195 15.02 -1.97 15.28
CA GLU A 195 15.71 -2.56 16.41
C GLU A 195 15.01 -2.24 17.74
N GLY A 196 14.71 -3.26 18.52
CA GLY A 196 14.02 -3.14 19.82
C GLY A 196 12.53 -2.85 19.73
N ARG A 197 11.93 -2.78 18.54
CA ARG A 197 10.47 -2.62 18.38
C ARG A 197 9.73 -3.93 18.65
N ALA A 198 8.44 -3.81 18.98
CA ALA A 198 7.59 -4.96 19.28
C ALA A 198 7.12 -5.73 18.05
N TRP A 199 7.28 -5.17 16.85
CA TRP A 199 6.89 -5.78 15.58
C TRP A 199 8.08 -6.37 14.82
N ARG A 200 7.80 -7.31 13.94
CA ARG A 200 8.81 -7.95 13.08
C ARG A 200 8.93 -7.21 11.76
N LEU A 201 10.14 -6.94 11.32
CA LEU A 201 10.40 -6.46 9.96
C LEU A 201 10.45 -7.65 8.99
N LEU A 202 9.63 -7.61 7.95
CA LEU A 202 9.57 -8.63 6.90
C LEU A 202 10.09 -8.03 5.59
N THR A 203 11.19 -8.57 5.09
CA THR A 203 11.87 -8.05 3.90
C THR A 203 12.09 -9.18 2.87
N PRO A 204 10.99 -9.74 2.32
CA PRO A 204 11.11 -10.76 1.28
C PRO A 204 11.82 -10.21 0.05
N VAL A 205 12.56 -11.06 -0.65
CA VAL A 205 12.92 -10.78 -2.03
C VAL A 205 11.65 -10.74 -2.86
N GLN A 206 11.61 -9.89 -3.88
CA GLN A 206 10.43 -9.72 -4.70
C GLN A 206 9.96 -11.06 -5.30
N GLY A 207 8.71 -11.44 -5.02
CA GLY A 207 8.13 -12.73 -5.38
C GLY A 207 8.24 -13.81 -4.30
N GLU A 208 9.00 -13.58 -3.24
CA GLU A 208 9.07 -14.52 -2.11
C GLU A 208 7.79 -14.42 -1.25
N PRO A 209 7.16 -15.57 -0.90
CA PRO A 209 5.91 -15.55 -0.16
C PRO A 209 6.08 -15.13 1.29
N VAL A 210 5.13 -14.31 1.77
CA VAL A 210 5.00 -13.92 3.18
C VAL A 210 3.79 -14.63 3.78
N TRP A 211 4.03 -15.42 4.83
CA TRP A 211 3.00 -16.13 5.58
C TRP A 211 2.65 -15.35 6.85
N VAL A 212 1.59 -14.55 6.81
CA VAL A 212 1.21 -13.64 7.91
C VAL A 212 1.00 -14.39 9.23
N ALA A 213 0.46 -15.63 9.17
CA ALA A 213 0.25 -16.46 10.33
C ALA A 213 1.54 -17.06 10.92
N ASP A 214 2.60 -17.19 10.12
CA ASP A 214 3.89 -17.72 10.57
C ASP A 214 4.70 -16.63 11.28
N LYS A 215 4.74 -16.70 12.60
CA LYS A 215 5.47 -15.75 13.44
C LYS A 215 6.99 -16.00 13.47
N THR A 216 7.44 -17.07 12.87
CA THR A 216 8.86 -17.46 12.87
C THR A 216 9.56 -17.13 11.54
N GLN A 217 8.79 -16.83 10.49
CA GLN A 217 9.34 -16.49 9.19
C GLN A 217 10.25 -15.26 9.29
N SER A 218 11.44 -15.35 8.74
CA SER A 218 12.45 -14.30 8.66
C SER A 218 13.04 -14.23 7.26
N PHE A 219 13.62 -13.12 6.91
CA PHE A 219 14.17 -12.85 5.58
C PHE A 219 15.61 -12.36 5.69
N ASN A 220 16.42 -12.67 4.68
CA ASN A 220 17.77 -12.18 4.60
C ASN A 220 17.81 -10.68 4.25
N ALA A 221 18.84 -9.99 4.71
CA ALA A 221 19.11 -8.59 4.32
C ALA A 221 19.73 -8.54 2.91
N TRP A 222 18.95 -8.88 1.90
CA TRP A 222 19.37 -9.02 0.50
C TRP A 222 19.82 -7.73 -0.18
N TRP A 223 19.58 -6.59 0.44
CA TRP A 223 20.02 -5.26 -0.03
C TRP A 223 21.44 -4.88 0.44
N ARG A 224 22.11 -5.72 1.22
CA ARG A 224 23.48 -5.51 1.73
C ARG A 224 24.52 -6.01 0.75
#